data_d95d4cae0d479cf794257d5b27eb0bd8
#
_entry.id   d95d4cae0d479cf794257d5b27eb0bd8
#
_cell.length_a   1.000
_cell.length_b   1.000
_cell.length_c   1.000
_cell.angle_alpha   90.00
_cell.angle_beta   90.00
_cell.angle_gamma   90.00
#
_symmetry.space_group_name_H-M   'P 1'
#
loop_
_entity.id
_entity.type
_entity.pdbx_description
1 polymer ?
#
loop_
_entity_poly.entity_id
_entity_poly.type
_entity_poly.pdbx_seq_one_letter_code
_entity_poly.pdbx_strand_id
1 'polypeptide(L)'
;MSMREHFSVVRGVVGVVAVTGLLAAAGCSSSSSTTSSTPTSKPTTSAVKTSQCGTKPGVTATGTPIPLGVIVTNQPGTSFTDISNMANAYFTCVNDNGGIKGHPIKYYIETEQTNPAQIAADAKQLVQTDHVVGIVGNTSIIECSVDSSYWQKLGYYIIDSGIAPECYSTPNSAAVNMGPRYSSDGAVQYALAQHVSKIVFDQSNVPGTGYIAAGPSALAASAHVPIVQLTENVPITDADSVAIKEVDDAGPNGAVVLNFTPPEALVILQAAQKLGLEDKVKLWGCSTPCNTDFLASSLGPKWNSKLFVNAELTPPDVTNTPTMELYKAILKQYGSAVSGGIGSFSQMGFTEAEIAVHALESISGAYTVASVNAAFKGVSDYNTGMLCQAWTYGSYPMHIPNNMDYTVTPDNGKMVTAQGCKLISSVDPQIAAYRSAAGTAAMAP
;
A
#
# COMPACT_ATOMS: atom_id res chain seq x y z
N MET A 1 -46.61 29.44 -15.41
CA MET A 1 -47.37 28.52 -16.28
C MET A 1 -47.14 27.11 -15.75
N SER A 2 -48.16 26.61 -15.07
CA SER A 2 -48.23 25.35 -14.34
C SER A 2 -48.48 24.19 -15.29
N MET A 3 -47.83 23.04 -15.07
CA MET A 3 -48.48 21.76 -15.34
C MET A 3 -47.93 20.70 -14.39
N ARG A 4 -48.87 20.17 -13.65
CA ARG A 4 -48.82 19.06 -12.68
C ARG A 4 -48.86 17.70 -13.37
N GLU A 5 -48.30 16.74 -12.64
CA GLU A 5 -48.77 15.39 -12.35
C GLU A 5 -48.84 14.32 -13.46
N HIS A 6 -48.19 13.16 -13.13
CA HIS A 6 -48.96 11.93 -12.85
C HIS A 6 -48.11 10.86 -12.16
N PHE A 7 -48.56 10.51 -10.95
CA PHE A 7 -48.20 9.27 -10.24
C PHE A 7 -48.89 8.06 -10.90
N SER A 8 -48.23 6.95 -11.00
CA SER A 8 -48.88 5.65 -11.17
C SER A 8 -48.27 4.62 -10.23
N VAL A 9 -49.08 4.19 -9.28
CA VAL A 9 -48.85 3.13 -8.31
C VAL A 9 -49.40 1.84 -8.93
N VAL A 10 -48.58 0.78 -8.99
CA VAL A 10 -49.09 -0.57 -9.21
C VAL A 10 -48.78 -1.42 -7.99
N ARG A 11 -49.81 -1.81 -7.28
CA ARG A 11 -49.88 -2.87 -6.27
C ARG A 11 -50.20 -4.20 -6.95
N GLY A 12 -49.62 -5.31 -6.48
CA GLY A 12 -50.02 -6.66 -6.81
C GLY A 12 -49.15 -7.66 -6.07
N VAL A 13 -49.60 -8.17 -5.06
CA VAL A 13 -50.38 -9.36 -4.66
C VAL A 13 -49.45 -10.52 -4.21
N VAL A 14 -49.66 -10.85 -2.94
CA VAL A 14 -49.12 -11.98 -2.17
C VAL A 14 -49.68 -13.30 -2.67
N GLY A 15 -48.80 -14.33 -2.73
CA GLY A 15 -49.21 -15.70 -2.91
C GLY A 15 -48.48 -16.62 -1.92
N VAL A 16 -49.22 -17.01 -0.87
CA VAL A 16 -48.83 -18.04 0.10
C VAL A 16 -49.32 -19.38 -0.45
N VAL A 17 -48.43 -20.37 -0.52
CA VAL A 17 -48.83 -21.80 -0.67
C VAL A 17 -48.13 -22.58 0.45
N ALA A 18 -48.93 -23.03 1.38
CA ALA A 18 -48.58 -24.03 2.37
C ALA A 18 -48.99 -25.43 1.82
N VAL A 19 -48.09 -26.41 1.96
CA VAL A 19 -48.45 -27.82 1.80
C VAL A 19 -47.89 -28.58 3.00
N THR A 20 -48.83 -29.11 3.74
CA THR A 20 -48.68 -30.03 4.87
C THR A 20 -48.84 -31.50 4.40
N GLY A 21 -48.20 -32.42 5.10
CA GLY A 21 -48.56 -33.84 5.16
C GLY A 21 -47.39 -34.77 4.91
N LEU A 22 -47.13 -35.85 5.55
CA LEU A 22 -47.73 -36.64 6.63
C LEU A 22 -46.70 -37.66 7.14
N LEU A 23 -46.77 -38.02 8.38
CA LEU A 23 -46.00 -39.07 9.07
C LEU A 23 -46.34 -40.47 8.58
N ALA A 24 -45.36 -41.37 8.55
CA ALA A 24 -45.59 -42.81 8.80
C ALA A 24 -44.39 -43.40 9.54
N ALA A 25 -44.68 -44.01 10.67
CA ALA A 25 -43.76 -44.78 11.51
C ALA A 25 -43.98 -46.28 11.28
N ALA A 26 -42.91 -47.06 11.30
CA ALA A 26 -42.80 -48.45 11.72
C ALA A 26 -41.40 -48.97 11.28
N GLY A 27 -40.62 -49.69 12.00
CA GLY A 27 -40.68 -50.60 13.09
C GLY A 27 -39.31 -51.25 13.25
N CYS A 28 -39.02 -51.73 14.44
CA CYS A 28 -37.77 -52.31 14.92
C CYS A 28 -37.29 -53.55 14.19
N SER A 29 -35.95 -53.72 14.03
CA SER A 29 -35.30 -54.97 14.44
C SER A 29 -33.77 -54.77 14.57
N SER A 30 -33.27 -55.34 15.65
CA SER A 30 -31.91 -55.40 16.14
C SER A 30 -31.01 -56.29 15.30
N SER A 31 -29.80 -55.80 14.98
CA SER A 31 -28.61 -56.63 14.90
C SER A 31 -27.35 -55.78 15.11
N SER A 32 -26.61 -56.14 16.11
CA SER A 32 -25.30 -55.62 16.51
C SER A 32 -24.25 -55.99 15.48
N SER A 33 -23.61 -54.97 14.92
CA SER A 33 -22.25 -55.09 14.37
C SER A 33 -21.45 -53.82 14.70
N THR A 34 -20.51 -54.05 15.57
CA THR A 34 -19.43 -53.06 15.92
C THR A 34 -18.64 -52.73 14.68
N THR A 35 -18.88 -51.55 14.15
CA THR A 35 -17.98 -50.92 13.18
C THR A 35 -17.39 -49.70 13.81
N SER A 36 -16.08 -49.76 14.01
CA SER A 36 -15.21 -48.72 14.43
C SER A 36 -15.38 -47.47 13.54
N SER A 37 -16.08 -46.47 14.02
CA SER A 37 -16.16 -45.16 13.34
C SER A 37 -14.89 -44.39 13.66
N THR A 38 -13.99 -44.36 12.67
CA THR A 38 -12.89 -43.36 12.61
C THR A 38 -13.52 -41.97 12.65
N PRO A 39 -13.12 -41.09 13.57
CA PRO A 39 -13.62 -39.72 13.56
C PRO A 39 -13.07 -39.02 12.32
N THR A 40 -13.96 -38.68 11.40
CA THR A 40 -13.65 -37.76 10.33
C THR A 40 -13.25 -36.43 10.97
N SER A 41 -11.96 -36.17 11.01
CA SER A 41 -11.43 -34.87 11.42
C SER A 41 -11.99 -33.83 10.46
N LYS A 42 -12.86 -32.94 10.96
CA LYS A 42 -13.14 -31.65 10.34
C LYS A 42 -11.80 -31.02 9.94
N PRO A 43 -11.66 -30.43 8.76
CA PRO A 43 -10.46 -29.67 8.45
C PRO A 43 -10.34 -28.59 9.52
N THR A 44 -9.36 -28.72 10.38
CA THR A 44 -8.94 -27.69 11.30
C THR A 44 -8.41 -26.57 10.41
N THR A 45 -9.20 -25.54 10.21
CA THR A 45 -8.69 -24.25 9.71
C THR A 45 -7.48 -23.97 10.60
N SER A 46 -6.29 -23.94 10.02
CA SER A 46 -5.07 -23.56 10.76
C SER A 46 -5.37 -22.20 11.35
N ALA A 47 -5.63 -22.17 12.65
CA ALA A 47 -5.77 -20.91 13.35
C ALA A 47 -4.44 -20.20 13.12
N VAL A 48 -4.50 -19.03 12.46
CA VAL A 48 -3.38 -18.11 12.41
C VAL A 48 -2.81 -18.05 13.81
N LYS A 49 -1.49 -18.17 13.94
CA LYS A 49 -0.84 -17.99 15.23
C LYS A 49 -1.08 -16.55 15.65
N THR A 50 -2.23 -16.27 16.26
CA THR A 50 -2.66 -14.97 16.77
C THR A 50 -1.65 -14.36 17.76
N SER A 51 -0.71 -15.17 18.24
CA SER A 51 0.41 -14.76 19.09
C SER A 51 1.45 -13.83 18.44
N GLN A 52 1.38 -13.58 17.13
CA GLN A 52 2.37 -12.75 16.44
C GLN A 52 1.99 -11.26 16.36
N CYS A 53 0.70 -10.91 16.46
CA CYS A 53 0.26 -9.50 16.48
C CYS A 53 -0.03 -8.95 17.89
N GLY A 54 0.11 -9.75 18.93
CA GLY A 54 -0.11 -9.34 20.32
C GLY A 54 0.46 -10.35 21.32
N THR A 55 0.46 -9.99 22.59
CA THR A 55 1.11 -10.77 23.68
C THR A 55 0.18 -11.72 24.41
N LYS A 56 -1.14 -11.59 24.22
CA LYS A 56 -2.17 -12.41 24.89
C LYS A 56 -3.22 -12.88 23.88
N PRO A 57 -2.96 -13.96 23.13
CA PRO A 57 -3.85 -14.44 22.08
C PRO A 57 -5.29 -14.66 22.55
N GLY A 58 -6.26 -14.08 21.81
CA GLY A 58 -7.69 -14.19 22.07
C GLY A 58 -8.19 -13.41 23.29
N VAL A 59 -7.38 -12.55 23.87
CA VAL A 59 -7.75 -11.67 24.99
C VAL A 59 -7.87 -10.23 24.47
N THR A 60 -9.08 -9.73 24.33
CA THR A 60 -9.30 -8.33 23.91
C THR A 60 -8.77 -7.37 24.98
N ALA A 61 -8.02 -6.36 24.51
CA ALA A 61 -7.48 -5.29 25.36
C ALA A 61 -8.62 -4.37 25.85
N THR A 62 -8.61 -4.04 27.16
CA THR A 62 -9.65 -3.23 27.81
C THR A 62 -9.11 -2.02 28.57
N GLY A 63 -7.81 -1.77 28.52
CA GLY A 63 -7.18 -0.60 29.15
C GLY A 63 -7.55 0.72 28.47
N THR A 64 -7.00 1.83 28.98
CA THR A 64 -7.16 3.14 28.33
C THR A 64 -6.59 3.10 26.91
N PRO A 65 -7.34 3.48 25.87
CA PRO A 65 -6.87 3.45 24.51
C PRO A 65 -5.62 4.33 24.28
N ILE A 66 -4.76 3.90 23.34
CA ILE A 66 -3.66 4.69 22.79
C ILE A 66 -4.19 5.32 21.49
N PRO A 67 -4.48 6.63 21.44
CA PRO A 67 -5.00 7.26 20.27
C PRO A 67 -3.89 7.57 19.27
N LEU A 68 -3.96 7.00 18.08
CA LEU A 68 -3.11 7.27 16.92
C LEU A 68 -3.93 7.90 15.80
N GLY A 69 -3.31 8.66 14.92
CA GLY A 69 -3.97 9.33 13.81
C GLY A 69 -3.28 9.13 12.48
N VAL A 70 -4.02 9.41 11.40
CA VAL A 70 -3.55 9.38 10.01
C VAL A 70 -4.33 10.35 9.15
N ILE A 71 -3.68 10.94 8.14
CA ILE A 71 -4.29 11.70 7.06
C ILE A 71 -3.96 11.00 5.74
N VAL A 72 -5.00 10.70 4.94
CA VAL A 72 -4.86 9.93 3.70
C VAL A 72 -5.65 10.55 2.56
N THR A 73 -5.05 10.60 1.35
CA THR A 73 -5.78 11.05 0.15
C THR A 73 -6.81 10.02 -0.28
N ASN A 74 -8.04 10.48 -0.52
CA ASN A 74 -9.13 9.70 -1.09
C ASN A 74 -9.97 10.57 -2.03
N GLN A 75 -9.64 10.56 -3.30
CA GLN A 75 -10.32 11.32 -4.35
C GLN A 75 -10.49 10.50 -5.63
N PRO A 76 -11.38 10.91 -6.58
CA PRO A 76 -11.54 10.22 -7.85
C PRO A 76 -10.20 10.04 -8.59
N GLY A 77 -9.91 8.83 -9.04
CA GLY A 77 -8.66 8.47 -9.72
C GLY A 77 -7.43 8.33 -8.80
N THR A 78 -7.52 8.71 -7.53
CA THR A 78 -6.38 8.62 -6.61
C THR A 78 -6.84 8.33 -5.19
N SER A 79 -6.62 7.11 -4.71
CA SER A 79 -6.93 6.70 -3.34
C SER A 79 -5.79 5.88 -2.75
N PHE A 80 -5.42 6.17 -1.51
CA PHE A 80 -4.43 5.44 -0.74
C PHE A 80 -5.01 4.81 0.53
N THR A 81 -6.34 4.73 0.62
CA THR A 81 -7.05 4.22 1.81
C THR A 81 -6.70 2.79 2.19
N ASP A 82 -6.21 1.96 1.26
CA ASP A 82 -5.77 0.60 1.57
C ASP A 82 -4.57 0.56 2.52
N ILE A 83 -3.76 1.64 2.58
CA ILE A 83 -2.64 1.79 3.52
C ILE A 83 -3.20 1.93 4.93
N SER A 84 -4.02 2.94 5.18
CA SER A 84 -4.63 3.18 6.50
C SER A 84 -5.58 2.04 6.92
N ASN A 85 -6.31 1.43 5.98
CA ASN A 85 -7.17 0.28 6.26
C ASN A 85 -6.37 -0.94 6.70
N MET A 86 -5.19 -1.19 6.11
CA MET A 86 -4.34 -2.30 6.53
C MET A 86 -3.64 -2.03 7.87
N ALA A 87 -3.21 -0.79 8.12
CA ALA A 87 -2.71 -0.40 9.43
C ALA A 87 -3.78 -0.61 10.52
N ASN A 88 -5.02 -0.22 10.24
CA ASN A 88 -6.16 -0.46 11.13
C ASN A 88 -6.43 -1.96 11.35
N ALA A 89 -6.30 -2.78 10.30
CA ALA A 89 -6.42 -4.24 10.40
C ALA A 89 -5.36 -4.83 11.34
N TYR A 90 -4.11 -4.37 11.24
CA TYR A 90 -3.04 -4.78 12.15
C TYR A 90 -3.33 -4.35 13.59
N PHE A 91 -3.73 -3.09 13.81
CA PHE A 91 -4.07 -2.60 15.15
C PHE A 91 -5.27 -3.34 15.74
N THR A 92 -6.25 -3.71 14.94
CA THR A 92 -7.39 -4.53 15.37
C THR A 92 -6.91 -5.92 15.81
N CYS A 93 -6.02 -6.56 15.06
CA CYS A 93 -5.39 -7.81 15.45
C CYS A 93 -4.67 -7.66 16.81
N VAL A 94 -3.88 -6.61 16.99
CA VAL A 94 -3.21 -6.34 18.29
C VAL A 94 -4.22 -6.18 19.42
N ASN A 95 -5.27 -5.42 19.19
CA ASN A 95 -6.32 -5.18 20.21
C ASN A 95 -7.04 -6.46 20.64
N ASP A 96 -7.30 -7.37 19.71
CA ASP A 96 -7.94 -8.68 19.99
C ASP A 96 -7.01 -9.67 20.66
N ASN A 97 -5.71 -9.37 20.73
CA ASN A 97 -4.67 -10.24 21.27
C ASN A 97 -3.87 -9.60 22.43
N GLY A 98 -4.54 -8.79 23.24
CA GLY A 98 -4.00 -8.23 24.47
C GLY A 98 -3.59 -6.76 24.40
N GLY A 99 -3.62 -6.15 23.22
CA GLY A 99 -3.20 -4.76 23.01
C GLY A 99 -1.74 -4.51 23.38
N ILE A 100 -1.36 -3.27 23.44
CA ILE A 100 -0.04 -2.84 23.91
C ILE A 100 -0.07 -2.84 25.45
N LYS A 101 0.46 -3.90 26.07
CA LYS A 101 0.45 -4.06 27.54
C LYS A 101 -0.94 -3.92 28.18
N GLY A 102 -1.98 -4.35 27.47
CA GLY A 102 -3.38 -4.28 27.91
C GLY A 102 -4.14 -3.05 27.40
N HIS A 103 -3.48 -2.12 26.72
CA HIS A 103 -4.07 -0.91 26.12
C HIS A 103 -4.41 -1.16 24.65
N PRO A 104 -5.67 -0.98 24.21
CA PRO A 104 -6.01 -1.04 22.81
C PRO A 104 -5.50 0.21 22.08
N ILE A 105 -5.17 0.08 20.79
CA ILE A 105 -4.93 1.20 19.91
C ILE A 105 -6.27 1.69 19.38
N LYS A 106 -6.53 2.99 19.46
CA LYS A 106 -7.65 3.65 18.78
C LYS A 106 -7.10 4.47 17.62
N TYR A 107 -7.44 4.08 16.40
CA TYR A 107 -6.91 4.67 15.20
C TYR A 107 -7.92 5.60 14.54
N TYR A 108 -7.57 6.87 14.34
CA TYR A 108 -8.39 7.91 13.74
C TYR A 108 -7.90 8.16 12.33
N ILE A 109 -8.79 7.99 11.35
CA ILE A 109 -8.48 8.11 9.93
C ILE A 109 -9.22 9.32 9.37
N GLU A 110 -8.45 10.36 9.00
CA GLU A 110 -8.94 11.52 8.28
C GLU A 110 -8.66 11.37 6.78
N THR A 111 -9.66 11.69 5.95
CA THR A 111 -9.52 11.59 4.49
C THR A 111 -9.61 12.95 3.84
N GLU A 112 -8.72 13.23 2.89
CA GLU A 112 -8.64 14.51 2.20
C GLU A 112 -8.64 14.34 0.67
N GLN A 113 -8.81 15.43 -0.07
CA GLN A 113 -8.89 15.46 -1.54
C GLN A 113 -7.88 16.45 -2.13
N THR A 114 -6.62 16.38 -1.70
CA THR A 114 -5.52 17.27 -2.12
C THR A 114 -5.86 18.75 -1.86
N ASN A 115 -6.53 19.01 -0.75
CA ASN A 115 -6.95 20.36 -0.33
C ASN A 115 -6.13 20.80 0.90
N PRO A 116 -5.20 21.79 0.75
CA PRO A 116 -4.35 22.21 1.86
C PRO A 116 -5.11 22.71 3.10
N ALA A 117 -6.27 23.38 2.91
CA ALA A 117 -7.05 23.88 4.03
C ALA A 117 -7.74 22.75 4.82
N GLN A 118 -8.20 21.72 4.12
CA GLN A 118 -8.75 20.51 4.75
C GLN A 118 -7.67 19.77 5.51
N ILE A 119 -6.51 19.50 4.88
CA ILE A 119 -5.37 18.81 5.50
C ILE A 119 -4.97 19.49 6.81
N ALA A 120 -4.79 20.82 6.79
CA ALA A 120 -4.47 21.58 7.99
C ALA A 120 -5.60 21.57 9.06
N ALA A 121 -6.86 21.39 8.66
CA ALA A 121 -7.98 21.23 9.59
C ALA A 121 -7.99 19.80 10.18
N ASP A 122 -7.74 18.79 9.37
CA ASP A 122 -7.66 17.38 9.78
C ASP A 122 -6.51 17.16 10.79
N ALA A 123 -5.34 17.75 10.54
CA ALA A 123 -4.23 17.73 11.50
C ALA A 123 -4.60 18.34 12.85
N LYS A 124 -5.34 19.46 12.85
CA LYS A 124 -5.86 20.07 14.09
C LYS A 124 -6.91 19.21 14.76
N GLN A 125 -7.80 18.59 13.99
CA GLN A 125 -8.83 17.67 14.49
C GLN A 125 -8.15 16.52 15.26
N LEU A 126 -7.18 15.85 14.65
CA LEU A 126 -6.43 14.77 15.28
C LEU A 126 -5.78 15.18 16.61
N VAL A 127 -5.15 16.36 16.65
CA VAL A 127 -4.44 16.81 17.86
C VAL A 127 -5.38 17.37 18.93
N GLN A 128 -6.33 18.24 18.55
CA GLN A 128 -7.12 19.04 19.51
C GLN A 128 -8.40 18.37 19.95
N THR A 129 -8.99 17.53 19.09
CA THR A 129 -10.27 16.87 19.35
C THR A 129 -10.08 15.40 19.69
N ASP A 130 -9.29 14.69 18.88
CA ASP A 130 -9.08 13.25 19.05
C ASP A 130 -7.91 12.94 19.99
N HIS A 131 -7.12 13.96 20.35
CA HIS A 131 -6.01 13.87 21.30
C HIS A 131 -5.03 12.75 20.96
N VAL A 132 -4.73 12.58 19.67
CA VAL A 132 -3.78 11.57 19.22
C VAL A 132 -2.40 11.81 19.82
N VAL A 133 -1.69 10.74 20.16
CA VAL A 133 -0.35 10.82 20.75
C VAL A 133 0.75 10.47 19.75
N GLY A 134 0.39 9.98 18.57
CA GLY A 134 1.30 9.65 17.48
C GLY A 134 0.57 9.63 16.15
N ILE A 135 1.32 9.81 15.06
CA ILE A 135 0.83 9.76 13.68
C ILE A 135 1.52 8.59 12.97
N VAL A 136 0.70 7.73 12.36
CA VAL A 136 1.16 6.50 11.68
C VAL A 136 0.38 6.32 10.39
N GLY A 137 1.06 6.19 9.27
CA GLY A 137 0.43 5.87 7.99
C GLY A 137 0.02 7.07 7.15
N ASN A 138 0.49 8.30 7.47
CA ASN A 138 0.19 9.46 6.61
C ASN A 138 0.56 9.15 5.16
N THR A 139 -0.44 9.22 4.29
CA THR A 139 -0.28 8.97 2.86
C THR A 139 -1.19 9.93 2.09
N SER A 140 -0.89 11.19 2.20
CA SER A 140 -1.51 12.27 1.43
C SER A 140 -0.49 12.79 0.41
N ILE A 141 -0.99 13.19 -0.76
CA ILE A 141 -0.14 13.70 -1.84
C ILE A 141 0.65 14.94 -1.40
N ILE A 142 0.05 15.80 -0.57
CA ILE A 142 0.65 17.08 -0.19
C ILE A 142 0.70 17.32 1.33
N GLU A 143 0.32 16.38 2.17
CA GLU A 143 0.24 16.58 3.63
C GLU A 143 1.59 17.02 4.21
N CYS A 144 2.69 16.34 3.87
CA CYS A 144 4.01 16.74 4.37
C CYS A 144 4.39 18.18 3.97
N SER A 145 3.97 18.65 2.78
CA SER A 145 4.17 20.05 2.37
C SER A 145 3.34 21.03 3.20
N VAL A 146 2.17 20.60 3.66
CA VAL A 146 1.23 21.47 4.43
C VAL A 146 1.60 21.48 5.91
N ASP A 147 1.82 20.32 6.50
CA ASP A 147 1.79 20.14 7.95
C ASP A 147 3.12 19.72 8.59
N SER A 148 4.22 19.47 7.84
CA SER A 148 5.51 19.08 8.46
C SER A 148 5.96 20.04 9.56
N SER A 149 5.85 21.34 9.34
CA SER A 149 6.22 22.35 10.34
C SER A 149 5.24 22.39 11.52
N TYR A 150 3.96 22.07 11.33
CA TYR A 150 3.00 21.93 12.41
C TYR A 150 3.33 20.74 13.31
N TRP A 151 3.58 19.58 12.73
CA TRP A 151 4.00 18.37 13.44
C TRP A 151 5.31 18.57 14.17
N GLN A 152 6.31 19.17 13.50
CA GLN A 152 7.61 19.45 14.11
C GLN A 152 7.49 20.37 15.32
N LYS A 153 6.68 21.45 15.22
CA LYS A 153 6.44 22.38 16.33
C LYS A 153 5.80 21.71 17.55
N LEU A 154 4.96 20.69 17.33
CA LEU A 154 4.26 19.96 18.38
C LEU A 154 5.05 18.74 18.89
N GLY A 155 6.20 18.44 18.29
CA GLY A 155 7.06 17.34 18.69
C GLY A 155 6.60 15.97 18.20
N TYR A 156 5.78 15.90 17.13
CA TYR A 156 5.39 14.65 16.51
C TYR A 156 6.49 14.14 15.58
N TYR A 157 6.73 12.84 15.66
CA TYR A 157 7.58 12.06 14.75
C TYR A 157 6.71 11.05 14.04
N ILE A 158 6.63 11.13 12.72
CA ILE A 158 5.65 10.42 11.89
C ILE A 158 6.30 9.19 11.29
N ILE A 159 5.59 8.06 11.31
CA ILE A 159 5.90 6.87 10.50
C ILE A 159 4.91 6.89 9.36
N ASP A 160 5.36 7.00 8.11
CA ASP A 160 4.48 7.26 6.98
C ASP A 160 4.82 6.44 5.72
N SER A 161 3.96 6.57 4.71
CA SER A 161 4.21 6.22 3.32
C SER A 161 4.23 7.51 2.51
N GLY A 162 5.33 8.24 2.62
CA GLY A 162 5.48 9.59 2.07
C GLY A 162 5.29 9.66 0.56
N ILE A 163 4.65 10.73 0.09
CA ILE A 163 4.49 11.05 -1.34
C ILE A 163 5.20 12.36 -1.67
N ALA A 164 4.91 13.42 -0.95
CA ALA A 164 5.56 14.73 -1.17
C ALA A 164 7.06 14.68 -0.86
N PRO A 165 7.89 15.48 -1.54
CA PRO A 165 9.33 15.57 -1.25
C PRO A 165 9.63 15.95 0.19
N GLU A 166 8.75 16.72 0.83
CA GLU A 166 8.88 17.16 2.21
C GLU A 166 8.84 16.00 3.21
N CYS A 167 8.18 14.88 2.89
CA CYS A 167 8.20 13.67 3.72
C CYS A 167 9.62 13.10 3.89
N TYR A 168 10.49 13.34 2.91
CA TYR A 168 11.88 12.87 2.89
C TYR A 168 12.90 13.96 3.24
N SER A 169 12.45 15.20 3.38
CA SER A 169 13.33 16.36 3.66
C SER A 169 13.00 17.07 4.97
N THR A 170 12.41 16.34 5.91
CA THR A 170 12.14 16.80 7.28
C THR A 170 12.62 15.77 8.30
N PRO A 171 13.17 16.20 9.47
CA PRO A 171 13.70 15.27 10.46
C PRO A 171 12.64 14.54 11.26
N ASN A 172 11.37 14.87 11.10
CA ASN A 172 10.25 14.33 11.87
C ASN A 172 9.27 13.48 11.05
N SER A 173 9.67 13.00 9.89
CA SER A 173 8.96 12.03 9.07
C SER A 173 9.92 10.95 8.62
N ALA A 174 9.49 9.69 8.67
CA ALA A 174 10.29 8.54 8.25
C ALA A 174 9.40 7.52 7.52
N ALA A 175 9.57 7.46 6.22
CA ALA A 175 8.74 6.65 5.35
C ALA A 175 9.15 5.17 5.34
N VAL A 176 8.18 4.27 5.20
CA VAL A 176 8.43 2.84 4.91
C VAL A 176 8.57 2.59 3.41
N ASN A 177 8.01 3.48 2.59
CA ASN A 177 8.15 3.46 1.14
C ASN A 177 9.33 4.33 0.68
N MET A 178 9.60 4.32 -0.60
CA MET A 178 10.59 5.21 -1.22
C MET A 178 9.96 6.40 -1.95
N GLY A 179 8.63 6.47 -2.02
CA GLY A 179 7.88 7.50 -2.73
C GLY A 179 7.82 7.32 -4.24
N PRO A 180 6.92 8.07 -4.90
CA PRO A 180 6.62 7.85 -6.32
C PRO A 180 7.79 8.19 -7.25
N ARG A 181 8.65 9.14 -6.90
CA ARG A 181 9.84 9.49 -7.71
C ARG A 181 10.81 8.32 -7.75
N TYR A 182 11.18 7.78 -6.60
CA TYR A 182 12.21 6.74 -6.53
C TYR A 182 11.67 5.37 -6.94
N SER A 183 10.39 5.10 -6.74
CA SER A 183 9.77 3.92 -7.31
C SER A 183 9.69 3.98 -8.83
N SER A 184 9.55 5.17 -9.41
CA SER A 184 9.67 5.39 -10.86
C SER A 184 11.13 5.26 -11.34
N ASP A 185 12.09 5.71 -10.53
CA ASP A 185 13.52 5.50 -10.81
C ASP A 185 13.86 4.02 -10.88
N GLY A 186 13.35 3.19 -9.95
CA GLY A 186 13.53 1.74 -9.97
C GLY A 186 12.98 1.09 -11.25
N ALA A 187 11.77 1.47 -11.66
CA ALA A 187 11.19 0.99 -12.91
C ALA A 187 12.01 1.42 -14.15
N VAL A 188 12.46 2.67 -14.19
CA VAL A 188 13.33 3.18 -15.28
C VAL A 188 14.71 2.51 -15.22
N GLN A 189 15.30 2.33 -14.06
CA GLN A 189 16.58 1.62 -13.88
C GLN A 189 16.51 0.20 -14.44
N TYR A 190 15.40 -0.51 -14.18
CA TYR A 190 15.17 -1.84 -14.76
C TYR A 190 15.07 -1.77 -16.29
N ALA A 191 14.30 -0.82 -16.85
CA ALA A 191 14.15 -0.66 -18.29
C ALA A 191 15.51 -0.36 -18.98
N LEU A 192 16.30 0.52 -18.40
CA LEU A 192 17.66 0.83 -18.90
C LEU A 192 18.57 -0.40 -18.89
N ALA A 193 18.50 -1.23 -17.86
CA ALA A 193 19.25 -2.52 -17.77
C ALA A 193 18.82 -3.52 -18.85
N GLN A 194 17.62 -3.38 -19.42
CA GLN A 194 17.16 -4.15 -20.57
C GLN A 194 17.58 -3.54 -21.93
N HIS A 195 18.45 -2.52 -21.94
CA HIS A 195 18.96 -1.88 -23.15
C HIS A 195 17.84 -1.35 -24.08
N VAL A 196 16.90 -0.64 -23.52
CA VAL A 196 15.85 0.05 -24.31
C VAL A 196 16.45 1.23 -25.07
N SER A 197 15.90 1.53 -26.23
CA SER A 197 16.40 2.62 -27.07
C SER A 197 15.75 3.97 -26.76
N LYS A 198 14.62 3.98 -26.05
CA LYS A 198 13.85 5.16 -25.68
C LYS A 198 12.92 4.82 -24.52
N ILE A 199 12.59 5.79 -23.70
CA ILE A 199 11.63 5.66 -22.61
C ILE A 199 10.48 6.64 -22.84
N VAL A 200 9.26 6.19 -22.69
CA VAL A 200 8.07 7.02 -22.44
C VAL A 200 7.77 6.87 -20.95
N PHE A 201 7.83 7.96 -20.21
CA PHE A 201 7.44 8.03 -18.81
C PHE A 201 6.11 8.78 -18.74
N ASP A 202 5.05 8.08 -18.32
CA ASP A 202 3.72 8.66 -18.20
C ASP A 202 3.25 8.62 -16.74
N GLN A 203 2.69 9.74 -16.28
CA GLN A 203 2.25 9.91 -14.91
C GLN A 203 0.91 10.63 -14.79
N SER A 204 0.24 10.45 -13.66
CA SER A 204 -0.99 11.17 -13.34
C SER A 204 -0.74 12.66 -13.14
N ASN A 205 -1.65 13.50 -13.68
CA ASN A 205 -1.68 14.94 -13.47
C ASN A 205 -2.45 15.27 -12.19
N VAL A 206 -1.79 15.14 -11.04
CA VAL A 206 -2.35 15.49 -9.74
C VAL A 206 -1.52 16.63 -9.12
N PRO A 207 -2.13 17.62 -8.46
CA PRO A 207 -1.38 18.67 -7.77
C PRO A 207 -0.32 18.08 -6.83
N GLY A 208 0.92 18.61 -6.89
CA GLY A 208 2.04 18.13 -6.06
C GLY A 208 2.89 17.03 -6.68
N THR A 209 2.53 16.43 -7.83
CA THR A 209 3.27 15.31 -8.44
C THR A 209 4.31 15.71 -9.48
N GLY A 210 4.38 16.99 -9.87
CA GLY A 210 5.26 17.46 -10.95
C GLY A 210 6.78 17.21 -10.76
N TYR A 211 7.22 16.93 -9.52
CA TYR A 211 8.63 16.63 -9.22
C TYR A 211 9.06 15.21 -9.59
N ILE A 212 8.11 14.29 -9.84
CA ILE A 212 8.36 12.85 -9.99
C ILE A 212 9.24 12.56 -11.20
N ALA A 213 8.91 13.13 -12.37
CA ALA A 213 9.60 12.86 -13.63
C ALA A 213 11.10 13.30 -13.66
N ALA A 214 11.53 14.07 -12.67
CA ALA A 214 12.92 14.56 -12.62
C ALA A 214 13.94 13.43 -12.36
N GLY A 215 13.60 12.42 -11.54
CA GLY A 215 14.44 11.26 -11.31
C GLY A 215 14.58 10.39 -12.57
N PRO A 216 13.47 9.85 -13.13
CA PRO A 216 13.46 9.16 -14.42
C PRO A 216 14.27 9.86 -15.51
N SER A 217 14.14 11.20 -15.60
CA SER A 217 14.87 11.99 -16.58
C SER A 217 16.37 12.03 -16.34
N ALA A 218 16.79 12.12 -15.09
CA ALA A 218 18.22 12.10 -14.74
C ALA A 218 18.86 10.74 -15.07
N LEU A 219 18.16 9.64 -14.79
CA LEU A 219 18.61 8.28 -15.11
C LEU A 219 18.74 8.09 -16.63
N ALA A 220 17.70 8.46 -17.39
CA ALA A 220 17.70 8.35 -18.84
C ALA A 220 18.82 9.20 -19.48
N ALA A 221 19.01 10.43 -19.00
CA ALA A 221 20.08 11.32 -19.47
C ALA A 221 21.48 10.74 -19.20
N SER A 222 21.70 10.17 -18.01
CA SER A 222 22.97 9.53 -17.65
C SER A 222 23.28 8.31 -18.52
N ALA A 223 22.25 7.58 -18.92
CA ALA A 223 22.36 6.42 -19.82
C ALA A 223 22.39 6.81 -21.31
N HIS A 224 22.29 8.11 -21.65
CA HIS A 224 22.15 8.61 -23.02
C HIS A 224 20.95 8.00 -23.78
N VAL A 225 19.86 7.71 -23.07
CA VAL A 225 18.60 7.19 -23.62
C VAL A 225 17.58 8.33 -23.67
N PRO A 226 16.98 8.63 -24.84
CA PRO A 226 15.91 9.63 -24.92
C PRO A 226 14.72 9.26 -24.03
N ILE A 227 14.13 10.27 -23.38
CA ILE A 227 12.90 10.14 -22.61
C ILE A 227 11.84 11.12 -23.07
N VAL A 228 10.62 10.65 -23.25
CA VAL A 228 9.41 11.45 -23.45
C VAL A 228 8.61 11.42 -22.16
N GLN A 229 8.24 12.59 -21.65
CA GLN A 229 7.37 12.72 -20.48
C GLN A 229 5.95 13.00 -20.95
N LEU A 230 5.02 12.19 -20.47
CA LEU A 230 3.58 12.36 -20.65
C LEU A 230 2.93 12.60 -19.29
N THR A 231 1.76 13.20 -19.30
CA THR A 231 1.01 13.49 -18.07
C THR A 231 -0.48 13.44 -18.41
N GLU A 232 -1.20 12.56 -17.73
CA GLU A 232 -2.60 12.30 -18.00
C GLU A 232 -3.50 12.74 -16.85
N ASN A 233 -4.64 13.34 -17.19
CA ASN A 233 -5.67 13.65 -16.20
C ASN A 233 -6.33 12.38 -15.69
N VAL A 234 -6.58 12.30 -14.38
CA VAL A 234 -7.24 11.15 -13.76
C VAL A 234 -8.62 11.57 -13.20
N PRO A 235 -9.65 10.73 -13.28
CA PRO A 235 -9.68 9.41 -13.92
C PRO A 235 -9.45 9.45 -15.44
N ILE A 236 -8.73 8.45 -15.98
CA ILE A 236 -8.45 8.36 -17.42
C ILE A 236 -9.74 8.01 -18.16
N THR A 237 -10.13 8.86 -19.12
CA THR A 237 -11.39 8.72 -19.87
C THR A 237 -11.21 8.22 -21.31
N ASP A 238 -10.00 8.31 -21.86
CA ASP A 238 -9.64 7.85 -23.22
C ASP A 238 -8.35 7.03 -23.20
N ALA A 239 -8.41 5.87 -22.56
CA ALA A 239 -7.26 4.99 -22.43
C ALA A 239 -6.75 4.43 -23.76
N ASP A 240 -7.61 4.30 -24.77
CA ASP A 240 -7.22 3.84 -26.11
C ASP A 240 -6.24 4.84 -26.75
N SER A 241 -6.55 6.14 -26.72
CA SER A 241 -5.65 7.19 -27.24
C SER A 241 -4.36 7.31 -26.44
N VAL A 242 -4.41 7.18 -25.12
CA VAL A 242 -3.22 7.19 -24.26
C VAL A 242 -2.29 6.03 -24.63
N ALA A 243 -2.78 4.80 -24.66
CA ALA A 243 -1.97 3.62 -25.00
C ALA A 243 -1.36 3.68 -26.41
N ILE A 244 -2.11 4.19 -27.41
CA ILE A 244 -1.58 4.41 -28.77
C ILE A 244 -0.43 5.40 -28.74
N LYS A 245 -0.62 6.55 -28.09
CA LYS A 245 0.40 7.59 -28.00
C LYS A 245 1.68 7.11 -27.31
N GLU A 246 1.53 6.40 -26.18
CA GLU A 246 2.66 5.84 -25.43
C GLU A 246 3.50 4.91 -26.31
N VAL A 247 2.84 3.99 -27.03
CA VAL A 247 3.50 3.00 -27.89
C VAL A 247 4.14 3.65 -29.11
N ASP A 248 3.47 4.59 -29.77
CA ASP A 248 4.01 5.31 -30.93
C ASP A 248 5.24 6.15 -30.53
N ASP A 249 5.19 6.81 -29.37
CA ASP A 249 6.31 7.57 -28.85
C ASP A 249 7.49 6.68 -28.42
N ALA A 250 7.24 5.51 -27.84
CA ALA A 250 8.29 4.58 -27.38
C ALA A 250 8.98 3.88 -28.57
N GLY A 251 8.18 3.40 -29.52
CA GLY A 251 8.65 2.57 -30.65
C GLY A 251 9.06 1.15 -30.23
N PRO A 252 9.40 0.28 -31.20
CA PRO A 252 9.49 -1.17 -30.97
C PRO A 252 10.63 -1.62 -30.05
N ASN A 253 11.67 -0.80 -29.86
CA ASN A 253 12.79 -1.08 -28.96
C ASN A 253 12.75 -0.19 -27.71
N GLY A 254 11.67 0.57 -27.51
CA GLY A 254 11.47 1.44 -26.36
C GLY A 254 10.75 0.77 -25.21
N ALA A 255 10.62 1.51 -24.13
CA ALA A 255 9.83 1.15 -22.96
C ALA A 255 8.75 2.20 -22.67
N VAL A 256 7.60 1.76 -22.22
CA VAL A 256 6.60 2.61 -21.56
C VAL A 256 6.70 2.36 -20.06
N VAL A 257 6.82 3.41 -19.27
CA VAL A 257 6.91 3.33 -17.79
C VAL A 257 5.81 4.20 -17.20
N LEU A 258 4.91 3.55 -16.45
CA LEU A 258 3.70 4.16 -15.90
C LEU A 258 3.91 4.54 -14.43
N ASN A 259 3.36 5.69 -14.03
CA ASN A 259 3.25 6.11 -12.63
C ASN A 259 1.81 6.54 -12.31
N PHE A 260 0.97 5.57 -12.06
CA PHE A 260 -0.46 5.71 -11.79
C PHE A 260 -0.87 4.83 -10.61
N THR A 261 -2.04 5.10 -10.03
CA THR A 261 -2.70 4.16 -9.12
C THR A 261 -3.12 2.88 -9.86
N PRO A 262 -3.31 1.74 -9.17
CA PRO A 262 -3.60 0.47 -9.85
C PRO A 262 -4.80 0.50 -10.80
N PRO A 263 -5.94 1.14 -10.48
CA PRO A 263 -7.07 1.23 -11.40
C PRO A 263 -6.76 2.02 -12.68
N GLU A 264 -6.02 3.14 -12.56
CA GLU A 264 -5.67 3.98 -13.71
C GLU A 264 -4.62 3.30 -14.61
N ALA A 265 -3.61 2.67 -14.04
CA ALA A 265 -2.67 1.85 -14.80
C ALA A 265 -3.38 0.69 -15.52
N LEU A 266 -4.36 0.06 -14.85
CA LEU A 266 -5.10 -1.07 -15.40
C LEU A 266 -5.86 -0.68 -16.68
N VAL A 267 -6.54 0.48 -16.71
CA VAL A 267 -7.30 0.87 -17.91
C VAL A 267 -6.39 1.14 -19.11
N ILE A 268 -5.19 1.69 -18.90
CA ILE A 268 -4.18 1.87 -19.96
C ILE A 268 -3.70 0.51 -20.48
N LEU A 269 -3.28 -0.38 -19.58
CA LEU A 269 -2.76 -1.70 -19.94
C LEU A 269 -3.84 -2.56 -20.64
N GLN A 270 -5.09 -2.49 -20.20
CA GLN A 270 -6.20 -3.17 -20.85
C GLN A 270 -6.51 -2.59 -22.23
N ALA A 271 -6.42 -1.28 -22.42
CA ALA A 271 -6.54 -0.63 -23.72
C ALA A 271 -5.41 -1.09 -24.66
N ALA A 272 -4.17 -1.11 -24.18
CA ALA A 272 -3.04 -1.63 -24.96
C ALA A 272 -3.29 -3.10 -25.38
N GLN A 273 -3.75 -3.94 -24.47
CA GLN A 273 -4.09 -5.35 -24.78
C GLN A 273 -5.23 -5.47 -25.79
N LYS A 274 -6.29 -4.69 -25.62
CA LYS A 274 -7.45 -4.67 -26.53
C LYS A 274 -7.04 -4.30 -27.95
N LEU A 275 -6.10 -3.37 -28.09
CA LEU A 275 -5.59 -2.86 -29.36
C LEU A 275 -4.42 -3.70 -29.94
N GLY A 276 -3.93 -4.72 -29.22
CA GLY A 276 -2.79 -5.55 -29.63
C GLY A 276 -1.48 -4.79 -29.62
N LEU A 277 -1.31 -3.85 -28.68
CA LEU A 277 -0.15 -3.00 -28.54
C LEU A 277 0.90 -3.52 -27.55
N GLU A 278 0.56 -4.55 -26.76
CA GLU A 278 1.42 -5.09 -25.71
C GLU A 278 2.79 -5.56 -26.21
N ASP A 279 2.86 -6.00 -27.47
CA ASP A 279 4.09 -6.48 -28.14
C ASP A 279 4.74 -5.42 -29.05
N LYS A 280 4.23 -4.19 -29.10
CA LYS A 280 4.74 -3.13 -29.98
C LYS A 280 5.90 -2.36 -29.37
N VAL A 281 6.13 -2.53 -28.08
CA VAL A 281 7.29 -1.98 -27.36
C VAL A 281 8.11 -3.11 -26.77
N LYS A 282 9.35 -2.85 -26.40
CA LYS A 282 10.25 -3.87 -25.83
C LYS A 282 9.79 -4.34 -24.46
N LEU A 283 9.33 -3.41 -23.61
CA LEU A 283 8.76 -3.71 -22.30
C LEU A 283 7.81 -2.60 -21.83
N TRP A 284 6.94 -2.99 -20.91
CA TRP A 284 6.15 -2.09 -20.10
C TRP A 284 6.69 -2.11 -18.69
N GLY A 285 6.82 -0.94 -18.08
CA GLY A 285 7.22 -0.75 -16.70
C GLY A 285 6.13 -0.05 -15.90
N CYS A 286 6.15 -0.20 -14.60
CA CYS A 286 5.29 0.58 -13.69
C CYS A 286 6.00 0.82 -12.36
N SER A 287 5.69 1.96 -11.74
CA SER A 287 6.11 2.25 -10.37
C SER A 287 5.36 1.37 -9.35
N THR A 288 5.77 1.44 -8.11
CA THR A 288 5.29 0.57 -7.01
C THR A 288 3.77 0.43 -6.85
N PRO A 289 2.92 1.44 -7.09
CA PRO A 289 1.47 1.25 -6.99
C PRO A 289 0.93 0.07 -7.81
N CYS A 290 1.54 -0.23 -8.96
CA CYS A 290 1.14 -1.37 -9.79
C CYS A 290 1.46 -2.74 -9.18
N ASN A 291 2.27 -2.85 -8.15
CA ASN A 291 2.59 -4.11 -7.48
C ASN A 291 1.40 -4.58 -6.62
N THR A 292 0.44 -5.20 -7.26
CA THR A 292 -0.77 -5.72 -6.60
C THR A 292 -1.33 -6.92 -7.37
N ASP A 293 -1.80 -7.93 -6.62
CA ASP A 293 -2.49 -9.09 -7.19
C ASP A 293 -3.78 -8.68 -7.91
N PHE A 294 -4.40 -7.56 -7.52
CA PHE A 294 -5.54 -6.99 -8.25
C PHE A 294 -5.17 -6.69 -9.72
N LEU A 295 -4.06 -5.98 -9.94
CA LEU A 295 -3.61 -5.67 -11.30
C LEU A 295 -3.22 -6.96 -12.04
N ALA A 296 -2.41 -7.81 -11.45
CA ALA A 296 -1.95 -9.06 -12.06
C ALA A 296 -3.11 -9.98 -12.47
N SER A 297 -4.13 -10.13 -11.61
CA SER A 297 -5.31 -10.97 -11.91
C SER A 297 -6.25 -10.37 -12.96
N SER A 298 -6.27 -9.04 -13.07
CA SER A 298 -7.11 -8.32 -14.05
C SER A 298 -6.50 -8.26 -15.45
N LEU A 299 -5.19 -8.49 -15.53
CA LEU A 299 -4.42 -8.44 -16.77
C LEU A 299 -4.38 -9.79 -17.42
N GLY A 300 -4.52 -10.59 -17.91
CA GLY A 300 -4.38 -11.90 -18.51
C GLY A 300 -2.91 -12.29 -18.79
N PRO A 301 -2.68 -13.52 -19.24
CA PRO A 301 -1.34 -14.10 -19.38
C PRO A 301 -0.44 -13.43 -20.43
N LYS A 302 -0.99 -12.58 -21.29
CA LYS A 302 -0.22 -11.82 -22.27
C LYS A 302 0.77 -10.85 -21.64
N TRP A 303 0.53 -10.47 -20.38
CA TRP A 303 1.37 -9.55 -19.64
C TRP A 303 2.49 -10.24 -18.85
N ASN A 304 2.48 -11.58 -18.79
CA ASN A 304 3.54 -12.34 -18.14
C ASN A 304 4.89 -12.03 -18.82
N SER A 305 5.88 -11.60 -18.03
CA SER A 305 7.21 -11.21 -18.52
C SER A 305 7.21 -10.07 -19.55
N LYS A 306 6.15 -9.26 -19.57
CA LYS A 306 6.03 -8.04 -20.40
C LYS A 306 5.90 -6.79 -19.56
N LEU A 307 5.14 -6.85 -18.49
CA LEU A 307 5.03 -5.80 -17.50
C LEU A 307 6.00 -6.08 -16.37
N PHE A 308 6.87 -5.13 -16.07
CA PHE A 308 7.82 -5.17 -14.96
C PHE A 308 7.54 -4.01 -14.01
N VAL A 309 7.30 -4.34 -12.77
CA VAL A 309 6.83 -3.39 -11.76
C VAL A 309 7.87 -3.24 -10.68
N ASN A 310 8.18 -2.01 -10.29
CA ASN A 310 8.97 -1.74 -9.10
C ASN A 310 8.22 -2.22 -7.86
N ALA A 311 8.91 -2.85 -6.92
CA ALA A 311 8.35 -3.30 -5.65
C ALA A 311 9.31 -2.94 -4.52
N GLU A 312 8.97 -1.90 -3.79
CA GLU A 312 9.77 -1.36 -2.68
C GLU A 312 9.62 -2.14 -1.36
N LEU A 313 8.69 -3.09 -1.31
CA LEU A 313 8.52 -4.03 -0.20
C LEU A 313 8.70 -5.46 -0.70
N THR A 314 8.96 -6.37 0.22
CA THR A 314 9.19 -7.80 -0.08
C THR A 314 8.02 -8.39 -0.86
N PRO A 315 8.25 -8.94 -2.07
CA PRO A 315 7.17 -9.51 -2.87
C PRO A 315 6.51 -10.71 -2.18
N PRO A 316 5.20 -10.95 -2.42
CA PRO A 316 4.44 -12.00 -1.74
C PRO A 316 4.89 -13.43 -2.05
N ASP A 317 5.62 -13.64 -3.14
CA ASP A 317 6.22 -14.92 -3.55
C ASP A 317 7.55 -15.23 -2.84
N VAL A 318 8.18 -14.25 -2.22
CA VAL A 318 9.25 -14.45 -1.26
C VAL A 318 8.61 -15.04 -0.01
N THR A 319 8.37 -16.34 -0.05
CA THR A 319 7.60 -17.07 0.93
C THR A 319 8.47 -17.54 2.09
N ASN A 320 7.81 -17.88 3.21
CA ASN A 320 8.37 -18.48 4.43
C ASN A 320 9.04 -17.51 5.40
N THR A 321 8.90 -16.20 5.25
CA THR A 321 9.21 -15.29 6.35
C THR A 321 8.00 -15.24 7.30
N PRO A 322 8.21 -15.29 8.64
CA PRO A 322 7.12 -15.18 9.60
C PRO A 322 6.28 -13.93 9.42
N THR A 323 6.90 -12.82 9.04
CA THR A 323 6.23 -11.54 8.79
C THR A 323 5.30 -11.59 7.58
N MET A 324 5.72 -12.20 6.46
CA MET A 324 4.86 -12.34 5.27
C MET A 324 3.64 -13.22 5.57
N GLU A 325 3.80 -14.29 6.34
CA GLU A 325 2.69 -15.14 6.76
C GLU A 325 1.74 -14.39 7.70
N LEU A 326 2.26 -13.58 8.61
CA LEU A 326 1.47 -12.72 9.48
C LEU A 326 0.68 -11.67 8.67
N TYR A 327 1.33 -10.99 7.72
CA TYR A 327 0.69 -10.04 6.82
C TYR A 327 -0.51 -10.67 6.09
N LYS A 328 -0.30 -11.80 5.41
CA LYS A 328 -1.36 -12.52 4.70
C LYS A 328 -2.50 -12.94 5.63
N ALA A 329 -2.16 -13.35 6.83
CA ALA A 329 -3.13 -13.77 7.83
C ALA A 329 -3.98 -12.63 8.36
N ILE A 330 -3.38 -11.48 8.68
CA ILE A 330 -4.10 -10.27 9.14
C ILE A 330 -4.97 -9.73 8.01
N LEU A 331 -4.43 -9.62 6.79
CA LEU A 331 -5.20 -9.18 5.62
C LEU A 331 -6.45 -10.05 5.42
N LYS A 332 -6.30 -11.38 5.53
CA LYS A 332 -7.42 -12.32 5.40
C LYS A 332 -8.46 -12.19 6.50
N GLN A 333 -8.04 -11.97 7.74
CA GLN A 333 -8.93 -12.00 8.90
C GLN A 333 -9.54 -10.65 9.22
N TYR A 334 -8.79 -9.56 9.06
CA TYR A 334 -9.15 -8.20 9.47
C TYR A 334 -9.19 -7.21 8.31
N GLY A 335 -8.65 -7.56 7.14
CA GLY A 335 -8.47 -6.66 6.01
C GLY A 335 -9.68 -6.50 5.09
N SER A 336 -10.92 -6.68 5.57
CA SER A 336 -12.13 -6.57 4.74
C SER A 336 -12.31 -5.20 4.07
N ALA A 337 -11.69 -4.14 4.60
CA ALA A 337 -11.71 -2.79 4.03
C ALA A 337 -10.56 -2.54 3.04
N VAL A 338 -9.63 -3.49 2.87
CA VAL A 338 -8.50 -3.38 1.94
C VAL A 338 -8.92 -3.87 0.57
N SER A 339 -9.24 -2.95 -0.32
CA SER A 339 -9.87 -3.24 -1.62
C SER A 339 -8.91 -3.86 -2.64
N GLY A 340 -7.65 -3.46 -2.64
CA GLY A 340 -6.60 -3.96 -3.54
C GLY A 340 -6.01 -5.31 -3.14
N GLY A 341 -6.39 -5.85 -1.98
CA GLY A 341 -5.90 -7.13 -1.47
C GLY A 341 -4.39 -7.14 -1.21
N ILE A 342 -3.71 -8.20 -1.64
CA ILE A 342 -2.24 -8.31 -1.54
C ILE A 342 -1.59 -7.34 -2.53
N GLY A 343 -0.75 -6.44 -2.03
CA GLY A 343 -0.04 -5.45 -2.85
C GLY A 343 0.70 -4.41 -2.03
N SER A 344 1.36 -3.49 -2.72
CA SER A 344 2.23 -2.49 -2.08
C SER A 344 1.52 -1.66 -1.03
N PHE A 345 0.31 -1.17 -1.31
CA PHE A 345 -0.40 -0.31 -0.36
C PHE A 345 -0.73 -1.04 0.93
N SER A 346 -1.27 -2.27 0.84
CA SER A 346 -1.53 -3.06 2.05
C SER A 346 -0.23 -3.48 2.77
N GLN A 347 0.86 -3.73 2.03
CA GLN A 347 2.15 -4.01 2.63
C GLN A 347 2.72 -2.78 3.38
N MET A 348 2.57 -1.57 2.82
CA MET A 348 2.96 -0.31 3.48
C MET A 348 2.24 -0.16 4.81
N GLY A 349 0.90 -0.21 4.81
CA GLY A 349 0.11 -0.06 6.03
C GLY A 349 0.40 -1.12 7.09
N PHE A 350 0.67 -2.36 6.67
CA PHE A 350 1.13 -3.40 7.58
C PHE A 350 2.47 -3.05 8.22
N THR A 351 3.45 -2.62 7.42
CA THR A 351 4.82 -2.33 7.88
C THR A 351 4.85 -1.12 8.82
N GLU A 352 4.10 -0.07 8.51
CA GLU A 352 3.96 1.11 9.39
C GLU A 352 3.37 0.74 10.76
N ALA A 353 2.31 -0.07 10.74
CA ALA A 353 1.66 -0.53 11.96
C ALA A 353 2.58 -1.45 12.79
N GLU A 354 3.33 -2.33 12.13
CA GLU A 354 4.31 -3.20 12.78
C GLU A 354 5.41 -2.40 13.49
N ILE A 355 5.99 -1.41 12.80
CA ILE A 355 7.00 -0.52 13.37
C ILE A 355 6.42 0.29 14.54
N ALA A 356 5.21 0.83 14.39
CA ALA A 356 4.55 1.57 15.45
C ALA A 356 4.28 0.71 16.68
N VAL A 357 3.80 -0.51 16.51
CA VAL A 357 3.56 -1.47 17.61
C VAL A 357 4.87 -1.82 18.32
N HIS A 358 5.93 -2.12 17.56
CA HIS A 358 7.27 -2.36 18.10
C HIS A 358 7.74 -1.18 18.99
N ALA A 359 7.59 0.04 18.49
CA ALA A 359 7.97 1.23 19.24
C ALA A 359 7.12 1.43 20.51
N LEU A 360 5.79 1.26 20.41
CA LEU A 360 4.87 1.39 21.54
C LEU A 360 5.15 0.35 22.64
N GLU A 361 5.53 -0.87 22.28
CA GLU A 361 5.89 -1.93 23.23
C GLU A 361 7.16 -1.59 24.03
N SER A 362 8.04 -0.73 23.52
CA SER A 362 9.24 -0.30 24.24
C SER A 362 8.95 0.66 25.41
N ILE A 363 7.78 1.34 25.41
CA ILE A 363 7.43 2.36 26.39
C ILE A 363 7.11 1.71 27.74
N SER A 364 7.80 2.13 28.81
CA SER A 364 7.58 1.60 30.16
C SER A 364 6.62 2.42 31.01
N GLY A 365 6.14 3.57 30.54
CA GLY A 365 5.26 4.50 31.28
C GLY A 365 3.97 4.81 30.56
N ALA A 366 3.42 6.00 30.78
CA ALA A 366 2.21 6.47 30.11
C ALA A 366 2.46 6.76 28.64
N TYR A 367 1.46 6.50 27.80
CA TYR A 367 1.45 6.82 26.37
C TYR A 367 1.05 8.29 26.21
N THR A 368 2.04 9.15 26.13
CA THR A 368 1.90 10.60 25.92
C THR A 368 2.52 10.99 24.59
N VAL A 369 2.22 12.19 24.08
CA VAL A 369 2.88 12.71 22.88
C VAL A 369 4.41 12.59 23.03
N ALA A 370 4.98 12.97 24.17
CA ALA A 370 6.43 12.92 24.37
C ALA A 370 6.98 11.50 24.35
N SER A 371 6.35 10.53 25.07
CA SER A 371 6.86 9.15 25.16
C SER A 371 6.68 8.37 23.85
N VAL A 372 5.56 8.55 23.17
CA VAL A 372 5.28 7.88 21.90
C VAL A 372 6.22 8.36 20.80
N ASN A 373 6.38 9.68 20.67
CA ASN A 373 7.24 10.24 19.63
C ASN A 373 8.74 10.02 19.91
N ALA A 374 9.14 9.95 21.18
CA ALA A 374 10.50 9.51 21.54
C ALA A 374 10.73 8.04 21.16
N ALA A 375 9.72 7.17 21.34
CA ALA A 375 9.80 5.76 20.93
C ALA A 375 9.84 5.60 19.41
N PHE A 376 9.02 6.34 18.65
CA PHE A 376 9.04 6.33 17.18
C PHE A 376 10.42 6.76 16.65
N LYS A 377 10.90 7.91 17.08
CA LYS A 377 12.24 8.42 16.73
C LYS A 377 13.36 7.46 17.13
N GLY A 378 13.16 6.70 18.20
CA GLY A 378 14.17 5.79 18.75
C GLY A 378 14.30 4.46 17.99
N VAL A 379 13.40 4.15 17.05
CA VAL A 379 13.48 2.89 16.27
C VAL A 379 14.72 2.94 15.39
N SER A 380 15.59 1.96 15.54
CA SER A 380 16.85 1.83 14.80
C SER A 380 17.13 0.37 14.52
N ASP A 381 17.62 0.10 13.33
CA ASP A 381 18.04 -1.23 12.87
C ASP A 381 16.95 -2.31 13.06
N TYR A 382 15.71 -1.94 12.83
CA TYR A 382 14.56 -2.84 12.99
C TYR A 382 14.30 -3.64 11.72
N ASN A 383 14.47 -4.96 11.80
CA ASN A 383 14.17 -5.85 10.69
C ASN A 383 12.66 -6.16 10.66
N THR A 384 11.94 -5.49 9.78
CA THR A 384 10.51 -5.70 9.57
C THR A 384 10.19 -7.01 8.82
N GLY A 385 11.17 -7.61 8.13
CA GLY A 385 10.92 -8.71 7.19
C GLY A 385 10.11 -8.32 5.94
N MET A 386 9.72 -7.06 5.83
CA MET A 386 8.97 -6.50 4.68
C MET A 386 9.81 -5.58 3.81
N LEU A 387 11.00 -5.23 4.25
CA LEU A 387 11.96 -4.38 3.51
C LEU A 387 13.22 -5.16 3.17
N CYS A 388 13.95 -4.71 2.17
CA CYS A 388 15.24 -5.27 1.79
C CYS A 388 16.32 -5.07 2.85
N GLN A 389 16.14 -4.08 3.69
CA GLN A 389 17.08 -3.69 4.75
C GLN A 389 16.35 -3.40 6.04
N ALA A 390 17.08 -3.38 7.16
CA ALA A 390 16.53 -2.94 8.42
C ALA A 390 16.11 -1.46 8.35
N TRP A 391 14.98 -1.16 8.97
CA TRP A 391 14.43 0.19 8.99
C TRP A 391 14.93 0.96 10.20
N THR A 392 15.35 2.19 9.96
CA THR A 392 15.79 3.13 10.99
C THR A 392 15.07 4.45 10.81
N TYR A 393 14.47 4.97 11.88
CA TYR A 393 13.81 6.29 11.82
C TYR A 393 14.79 7.35 11.32
N GLY A 394 15.99 7.35 11.89
CA GLY A 394 17.00 8.38 11.60
C GLY A 394 16.66 9.73 12.26
N SER A 395 17.62 10.64 12.23
CA SER A 395 17.45 12.01 12.76
C SER A 395 18.05 13.05 11.82
N TYR A 396 18.21 12.69 10.56
CA TYR A 396 18.79 13.56 9.55
C TYR A 396 17.72 14.51 9.01
N PRO A 397 18.10 15.74 8.62
CA PRO A 397 17.15 16.67 8.01
C PRO A 397 16.63 16.20 6.65
N MET A 398 17.35 15.27 6.01
CA MET A 398 16.96 14.62 4.77
C MET A 398 17.32 13.14 4.87
N HIS A 399 16.35 12.25 4.67
CA HIS A 399 16.58 10.82 4.73
C HIS A 399 15.52 10.04 3.98
N ILE A 400 15.90 8.84 3.55
CA ILE A 400 15.02 7.87 2.90
C ILE A 400 15.33 6.49 3.52
N PRO A 401 14.55 6.07 4.52
CA PRO A 401 14.80 4.82 5.24
C PRO A 401 14.70 3.58 4.37
N ASN A 402 13.91 3.62 3.27
CA ASN A 402 13.83 2.57 2.28
C ASN A 402 14.36 3.08 0.94
N ASN A 403 15.46 2.51 0.46
CA ASN A 403 16.12 2.89 -0.78
C ASN A 403 16.54 1.69 -1.64
N MET A 404 15.95 0.53 -1.37
CA MET A 404 16.16 -0.72 -2.12
C MET A 404 14.83 -1.25 -2.62
N ASP A 405 14.85 -1.88 -3.80
CA ASP A 405 13.68 -2.42 -4.46
C ASP A 405 13.89 -3.80 -5.04
N TYR A 406 12.79 -4.47 -5.27
CA TYR A 406 12.66 -5.61 -6.17
C TYR A 406 12.05 -5.17 -7.49
N THR A 407 12.17 -6.00 -8.51
CA THR A 407 11.29 -5.92 -9.69
C THR A 407 10.41 -7.16 -9.72
N VAL A 408 9.12 -6.98 -9.94
CA VAL A 408 8.14 -8.06 -10.07
C VAL A 408 7.49 -8.04 -11.46
N THR A 409 6.85 -9.14 -11.83
CA THR A 409 6.11 -9.30 -13.09
C THR A 409 4.85 -10.11 -12.84
N PRO A 410 3.76 -9.89 -13.58
CA PRO A 410 2.59 -10.76 -13.49
C PRO A 410 2.93 -12.20 -13.90
N ASP A 411 2.44 -13.16 -13.13
CA ASP A 411 2.40 -14.57 -13.48
C ASP A 411 1.20 -15.25 -12.82
N ASN A 412 0.34 -15.88 -13.62
CA ASN A 412 -0.86 -16.59 -13.15
C ASN A 412 -1.72 -15.78 -12.17
N GLY A 413 -1.92 -14.48 -12.45
CA GLY A 413 -2.78 -13.60 -11.67
C GLY A 413 -2.15 -13.11 -10.35
N LYS A 414 -0.83 -13.24 -10.19
CA LYS A 414 -0.07 -12.73 -9.04
C LYS A 414 1.14 -11.97 -9.52
N MET A 415 1.65 -11.08 -8.67
CA MET A 415 2.97 -10.51 -8.87
C MET A 415 4.03 -11.46 -8.31
N VAL A 416 5.03 -11.81 -9.14
CA VAL A 416 6.14 -12.68 -8.77
C VAL A 416 7.47 -11.98 -8.99
N THR A 417 8.48 -12.36 -8.22
CA THR A 417 9.81 -11.73 -8.27
C THR A 417 10.52 -12.01 -9.59
N ALA A 418 10.80 -10.97 -10.36
CA ALA A 418 11.64 -11.02 -11.56
C ALA A 418 13.09 -10.66 -11.25
N GLN A 419 13.33 -9.78 -10.27
CA GLN A 419 14.67 -9.40 -9.82
C GLN A 419 14.66 -9.17 -8.31
N GLY A 420 15.69 -9.67 -7.63
CA GLY A 420 15.90 -9.47 -6.20
C GLY A 420 16.30 -8.04 -5.84
N CYS A 421 16.41 -7.76 -4.54
CA CYS A 421 16.74 -6.44 -4.00
C CYS A 421 17.91 -5.76 -4.70
N LYS A 422 17.70 -4.53 -5.09
CA LYS A 422 18.71 -3.63 -5.64
C LYS A 422 18.61 -2.25 -5.03
N LEU A 423 19.75 -1.59 -4.95
CA LEU A 423 19.83 -0.21 -4.52
C LEU A 423 19.36 0.71 -5.65
N ILE A 424 18.51 1.68 -5.34
CA ILE A 424 18.13 2.74 -6.26
C ILE A 424 19.34 3.60 -6.63
N SER A 425 19.44 3.97 -7.89
CA SER A 425 20.59 4.68 -8.43
C SER A 425 20.77 6.07 -7.84
N SER A 426 21.98 6.38 -7.39
CA SER A 426 22.38 7.74 -6.96
C SER A 426 22.62 8.71 -8.11
N VAL A 427 22.34 8.32 -9.35
CA VAL A 427 22.29 9.23 -10.49
C VAL A 427 21.18 10.28 -10.33
N ASP A 428 20.07 9.92 -9.69
CA ASP A 428 19.12 10.92 -9.22
C ASP A 428 19.79 11.83 -8.19
N PRO A 429 19.90 13.16 -8.47
CA PRO A 429 20.59 14.08 -7.58
C PRO A 429 19.93 14.20 -6.19
N GLN A 430 18.64 13.88 -6.06
CA GLN A 430 17.96 13.90 -4.78
C GLN A 430 18.33 12.69 -3.92
N ILE A 431 18.47 11.49 -4.51
CA ILE A 431 19.04 10.31 -3.84
C ILE A 431 20.47 10.58 -3.40
N ALA A 432 21.29 11.20 -4.26
CA ALA A 432 22.65 11.58 -3.90
C ALA A 432 22.68 12.54 -2.71
N ALA A 433 21.75 13.51 -2.65
CA ALA A 433 21.64 14.46 -1.54
C ALA A 433 21.24 13.76 -0.22
N TYR A 434 20.29 12.83 -0.24
CA TYR A 434 19.90 12.06 0.94
C TYR A 434 21.05 11.20 1.46
N ARG A 435 21.77 10.53 0.58
CA ARG A 435 22.95 9.74 0.96
C ARG A 435 24.03 10.61 1.58
N SER A 436 24.25 11.81 1.04
CA SER A 436 25.19 12.76 1.58
C SER A 436 24.77 13.27 2.98
N ALA A 437 23.50 13.56 3.17
CA ALA A 437 22.96 14.05 4.45
C ALA A 437 22.95 12.99 5.56
N ALA A 438 22.62 11.73 5.19
CA ALA A 438 22.59 10.61 6.13
C ALA A 438 23.97 10.06 6.52
N GLY A 439 24.98 10.34 5.70
CA GLY A 439 26.28 9.69 5.80
C GLY A 439 26.26 8.25 5.24
N THR A 440 27.45 7.68 5.04
CA THR A 440 27.59 6.35 4.41
C THR A 440 27.05 5.20 5.27
N ALA A 441 26.96 5.39 6.59
CA ALA A 441 26.54 4.33 7.51
C ALA A 441 25.02 4.05 7.49
N ALA A 442 24.19 5.06 7.16
CA ALA A 442 22.73 4.92 7.16
C ALA A 442 22.18 4.36 5.83
N MET A 443 23.02 4.12 4.84
CA MET A 443 22.65 3.76 3.48
C MET A 443 23.60 2.73 2.84
N ALA A 444 24.42 2.09 3.65
CA ALA A 444 25.19 0.94 3.18
C ALA A 444 24.25 -0.26 3.03
N PRO A 445 24.39 -1.06 1.95
CA PRO A 445 23.63 -2.29 1.79
C PRO A 445 23.88 -3.29 2.92
#